data_176a7bcf9278b7d16c4512777d6ab2db
#
_entry.id   176a7bcf9278b7d16c4512777d6ab2db
#
_cell.length_a   1.000
_cell.length_b   1.000
_cell.length_c   1.000
_cell.angle_alpha   90.00
_cell.angle_beta   90.00
_cell.angle_gamma   90.00
#
_symmetry.space_group_name_H-M   'P 1'
#
loop_
_entity.id
_entity.type
_entity.pdbx_description
1 polymer ?
#
loop_
_entity_poly.entity_id
_entity_poly.type
_entity_poly.pdbx_seq_one_letter_code
_entity_poly.pdbx_strand_id
1 'polypeptide(L)'
;LMTEISDHIIDVDTITNTVEKRRTCVWYEPFENFYDGILQVANMQSFFKEHSAGFHTAEAKSIWKEYTESYYQMDTYYRLFHLSFQKSLETSNILLDDLFKHVVDKVEGLYTHWFLGELGNNWSDVCADELATYGKVLEVPQQEDFYRSRIQTSDTKVFVIISDAMRYEVAATMADQLQRETQSKVSISSMQSIFPSTTKFGMAALLPHKELIVEVRNDILTVLADGQSTASTYRDKVLKTEDSASVALKYNDIIAMKRAERCALVKGMDVVYIYHDTIDEASHTSDTAVFAACDKAISELKNLVRIIVNEFGGTNILITADHGFLYTYSPLKEEDKVDKRGFFDVDVTNTDITKKESIKRCVEYGRRYAIMQKGVQPDYLMPVKFLGGNTEFDGFAPRESIRIKMNGGGMNFVHGGISLQEMVVPVIEYHYLRNDS
;
A
#
# COMPACT_ATOMS: atom_id res chain seq x y z
N LEU A 1 -10.61 17.95 26.81
CA LEU A 1 -10.77 16.99 25.72
C LEU A 1 -9.67 15.93 25.68
N MET A 2 -8.40 16.31 25.60
CA MET A 2 -7.29 15.32 25.56
C MET A 2 -7.29 14.40 26.77
N THR A 3 -7.41 14.93 27.97
CA THR A 3 -7.47 14.15 29.21
C THR A 3 -8.68 13.22 29.21
N GLU A 4 -9.83 13.74 28.85
CA GLU A 4 -11.06 12.94 28.79
C GLU A 4 -10.99 11.82 27.76
N ILE A 5 -10.43 12.07 26.55
CA ILE A 5 -10.31 11.05 25.51
C ILE A 5 -9.21 10.02 25.81
N SER A 6 -8.20 10.39 26.59
CA SER A 6 -7.18 9.47 27.10
C SER A 6 -7.76 8.49 28.12
N ASP A 7 -8.63 8.98 28.99
CA ASP A 7 -9.14 8.21 30.13
C ASP A 7 -10.46 7.50 29.84
N HIS A 8 -11.26 8.03 28.91
CA HIS A 8 -12.61 7.55 28.62
C HIS A 8 -12.88 7.45 27.11
N ILE A 9 -13.87 6.64 26.76
CA ILE A 9 -14.46 6.63 25.40
C ILE A 9 -15.49 7.76 25.36
N ILE A 10 -15.25 8.75 24.52
CA ILE A 10 -16.15 9.87 24.30
C ILE A 10 -16.87 9.69 22.97
N ASP A 11 -18.14 10.05 22.96
CA ASP A 11 -18.96 10.04 21.75
C ASP A 11 -18.37 10.94 20.66
N VAL A 12 -18.23 10.39 19.45
CA VAL A 12 -17.62 11.09 18.32
C VAL A 12 -18.38 12.34 17.93
N ASP A 13 -19.70 12.34 18.03
CA ASP A 13 -20.55 13.52 17.73
C ASP A 13 -20.29 14.65 18.72
N THR A 14 -20.10 14.34 20.00
CA THR A 14 -19.74 15.31 21.02
C THR A 14 -18.40 15.96 20.73
N ILE A 15 -17.38 15.17 20.36
CA ILE A 15 -16.06 15.69 19.96
C ILE A 15 -16.17 16.53 18.70
N THR A 16 -16.82 16.04 17.66
CA THR A 16 -16.98 16.74 16.38
C THR A 16 -17.67 18.09 16.58
N ASN A 17 -18.79 18.11 17.30
CA ASN A 17 -19.51 19.35 17.59
C ASN A 17 -18.66 20.34 18.39
N THR A 18 -17.85 19.86 19.34
CA THR A 18 -16.97 20.71 20.14
C THR A 18 -15.86 21.31 19.28
N VAL A 19 -15.23 20.50 18.40
CA VAL A 19 -14.20 20.96 17.47
C VAL A 19 -14.75 21.98 16.49
N GLU A 20 -15.92 21.72 15.87
CA GLU A 20 -16.55 22.64 14.93
C GLU A 20 -16.89 23.99 15.56
N LYS A 21 -17.43 23.99 16.78
CA LYS A 21 -17.68 25.24 17.52
C LYS A 21 -16.40 26.02 17.79
N ARG A 22 -15.29 25.35 18.07
CA ARG A 22 -14.00 25.97 18.40
C ARG A 22 -13.25 26.45 17.18
N ARG A 23 -13.45 25.88 16.01
CA ARG A 23 -12.83 26.31 14.73
C ARG A 23 -13.09 27.78 14.41
N THR A 24 -14.20 28.33 14.86
CA THR A 24 -14.54 29.75 14.63
C THR A 24 -13.87 30.71 15.60
N CYS A 25 -13.15 30.19 16.61
CA CYS A 25 -12.49 31.01 17.63
C CYS A 25 -11.13 31.50 17.14
N VAL A 26 -10.81 32.77 17.42
CA VAL A 26 -9.53 33.39 17.02
C VAL A 26 -8.30 32.63 17.56
N TRP A 27 -8.44 31.97 18.69
CA TRP A 27 -7.37 31.21 19.33
C TRP A 27 -7.21 29.77 18.81
N TYR A 28 -8.02 29.32 17.87
CA TYR A 28 -8.05 27.92 17.40
C TYR A 28 -6.81 27.53 16.60
N GLU A 29 -6.38 28.40 15.69
CA GLU A 29 -5.31 28.10 14.72
C GLU A 29 -4.04 27.49 15.35
N PRO A 30 -3.47 28.00 16.46
CA PRO A 30 -2.29 27.39 17.07
C PRO A 30 -2.52 25.98 17.63
N PHE A 31 -3.76 25.55 17.81
CA PHE A 31 -4.13 24.27 18.39
C PHE A 31 -4.83 23.33 17.43
N GLU A 32 -4.92 23.70 16.16
CA GLU A 32 -5.63 22.94 15.13
C GLU A 32 -5.16 21.49 15.07
N ASN A 33 -3.85 21.25 15.07
CA ASN A 33 -3.28 19.91 15.01
C ASN A 33 -3.71 19.02 16.20
N PHE A 34 -3.85 19.57 17.39
CA PHE A 34 -4.33 18.84 18.57
C PHE A 34 -5.80 18.44 18.41
N TYR A 35 -6.64 19.36 17.91
CA TYR A 35 -8.05 19.08 17.66
C TYR A 35 -8.25 18.05 16.55
N ASP A 36 -7.49 18.14 15.47
CA ASP A 36 -7.53 17.18 14.39
C ASP A 36 -7.11 15.79 14.87
N GLY A 37 -6.05 15.70 15.69
CA GLY A 37 -5.63 14.44 16.31
C GLY A 37 -6.68 13.84 17.22
N ILE A 38 -7.31 14.65 18.08
CA ILE A 38 -8.38 14.21 18.98
C ILE A 38 -9.59 13.68 18.20
N LEU A 39 -9.97 14.33 17.10
CA LEU A 39 -11.05 13.88 16.26
C LEU A 39 -10.77 12.47 15.71
N GLN A 40 -9.54 12.21 15.27
CA GLN A 40 -9.18 10.88 14.78
C GLN A 40 -9.25 9.82 15.89
N VAL A 41 -8.83 10.13 17.10
CA VAL A 41 -8.96 9.21 18.24
C VAL A 41 -10.43 8.92 18.55
N ALA A 42 -11.30 9.92 18.50
CA ALA A 42 -12.73 9.74 18.68
C ALA A 42 -13.32 8.80 17.60
N ASN A 43 -12.91 8.95 16.34
CA ASN A 43 -13.30 8.06 15.26
C ASN A 43 -12.81 6.62 15.49
N MET A 44 -11.56 6.45 15.95
CA MET A 44 -11.00 5.13 16.28
C MET A 44 -11.74 4.47 17.43
N GLN A 45 -12.09 5.21 18.48
CA GLN A 45 -12.88 4.72 19.61
C GLN A 45 -14.30 4.32 19.19
N SER A 46 -14.93 5.07 18.31
CA SER A 46 -16.24 4.73 17.76
C SER A 46 -16.19 3.41 16.97
N PHE A 47 -15.18 3.25 16.13
CA PHE A 47 -14.93 2.02 15.40
C PHE A 47 -14.72 0.83 16.35
N PHE A 48 -13.91 1.01 17.38
CA PHE A 48 -13.68 -0.01 18.42
C PHE A 48 -14.99 -0.40 19.11
N LYS A 49 -15.81 0.56 19.48
CA LYS A 49 -17.11 0.31 20.13
C LYS A 49 -18.05 -0.52 19.24
N GLU A 50 -18.08 -0.22 17.94
CA GLU A 50 -18.91 -0.94 16.97
C GLU A 50 -18.42 -2.38 16.76
N HIS A 51 -17.12 -2.64 16.90
CA HIS A 51 -16.46 -3.93 16.63
C HIS A 51 -15.83 -4.56 17.87
N SER A 52 -16.29 -4.21 19.06
CA SER A 52 -15.71 -4.66 20.33
C SER A 52 -15.74 -6.17 20.54
N ALA A 53 -16.64 -6.88 19.85
CA ALA A 53 -16.67 -8.35 19.83
C ALA A 53 -15.55 -8.98 18.99
N GLY A 54 -14.76 -8.19 18.27
CA GLY A 54 -13.72 -8.66 17.33
C GLY A 54 -14.26 -8.96 15.94
N PHE A 55 -13.39 -9.56 15.11
CA PHE A 55 -13.68 -9.91 13.73
C PHE A 55 -13.74 -11.42 13.60
N HIS A 56 -14.88 -11.97 13.14
CA HIS A 56 -15.15 -13.40 13.09
C HIS A 56 -15.76 -13.82 11.75
N THR A 57 -15.36 -13.17 10.68
CA THR A 57 -15.84 -13.49 9.33
C THR A 57 -15.26 -14.82 8.87
N ALA A 58 -16.07 -15.65 8.22
CA ALA A 58 -15.70 -17.00 7.84
C ALA A 58 -15.06 -17.13 6.46
N GLU A 59 -15.19 -16.13 5.60
CA GLU A 59 -14.73 -16.17 4.21
C GLU A 59 -13.80 -15.01 3.88
N ALA A 60 -12.71 -15.28 3.16
CA ALA A 60 -11.73 -14.28 2.77
C ALA A 60 -12.34 -13.14 1.93
N LYS A 61 -13.19 -13.48 0.93
CA LYS A 61 -13.85 -12.46 0.11
C LYS A 61 -14.77 -11.54 0.91
N SER A 62 -15.37 -12.02 1.98
CA SER A 62 -16.24 -11.23 2.84
C SER A 62 -15.45 -10.24 3.69
N ILE A 63 -14.31 -10.65 4.23
CA ILE A 63 -13.38 -9.72 4.90
C ILE A 63 -12.85 -8.68 3.92
N TRP A 64 -12.49 -9.08 2.70
CA TRP A 64 -12.04 -8.17 1.65
C TRP A 64 -13.08 -7.08 1.36
N LYS A 65 -14.33 -7.49 1.22
CA LYS A 65 -15.46 -6.57 1.02
C LYS A 65 -15.62 -5.60 2.19
N GLU A 66 -15.67 -6.12 3.42
CA GLU A 66 -15.78 -5.30 4.63
C GLU A 66 -14.60 -4.32 4.77
N TYR A 67 -13.40 -4.76 4.43
CA TYR A 67 -12.22 -3.89 4.45
C TYR A 67 -12.34 -2.75 3.45
N THR A 68 -12.72 -3.01 2.22
CA THR A 68 -12.85 -2.00 1.16
C THR A 68 -14.05 -1.07 1.33
N GLU A 69 -15.07 -1.50 2.05
CA GLU A 69 -16.24 -0.68 2.35
C GLU A 69 -16.12 0.12 3.66
N SER A 70 -15.42 -0.41 4.67
CA SER A 70 -15.43 0.19 6.00
C SER A 70 -14.09 0.11 6.74
N TYR A 71 -13.48 -1.07 6.88
CA TYR A 71 -12.36 -1.27 7.83
C TYR A 71 -11.10 -0.47 7.47
N TYR A 72 -10.88 -0.14 6.20
CA TYR A 72 -9.78 0.71 5.77
C TYR A 72 -9.78 2.08 6.45
N GLN A 73 -10.94 2.55 6.90
CA GLN A 73 -11.05 3.84 7.59
C GLN A 73 -10.23 3.89 8.87
N MET A 74 -10.04 2.75 9.54
CA MET A 74 -9.18 2.68 10.72
C MET A 74 -7.72 2.99 10.38
N ASP A 75 -7.25 2.54 9.21
CA ASP A 75 -5.92 2.92 8.68
C ASP A 75 -5.84 4.43 8.39
N THR A 76 -6.91 5.02 7.87
CA THR A 76 -6.99 6.47 7.63
C THR A 76 -6.94 7.26 8.93
N TYR A 77 -7.70 6.88 9.93
CA TYR A 77 -7.69 7.56 11.23
C TYR A 77 -6.32 7.51 11.88
N TYR A 78 -5.66 6.36 11.83
CA TYR A 78 -4.32 6.17 12.37
C TYR A 78 -3.30 7.06 11.64
N ARG A 79 -3.32 7.08 10.31
CA ARG A 79 -2.45 7.94 9.49
C ARG A 79 -2.65 9.42 9.82
N LEU A 80 -3.89 9.90 9.85
CA LEU A 80 -4.21 11.30 10.12
C LEU A 80 -3.88 11.71 11.56
N PHE A 81 -4.06 10.81 12.53
CA PHE A 81 -3.65 11.04 13.89
C PHE A 81 -2.13 11.28 13.98
N HIS A 82 -1.33 10.38 13.44
CA HIS A 82 0.13 10.51 13.49
C HIS A 82 0.64 11.71 12.70
N LEU A 83 0.00 12.07 11.62
CA LEU A 83 0.32 13.30 10.88
C LEU A 83 0.08 14.53 11.77
N SER A 84 -1.06 14.61 12.45
CA SER A 84 -1.37 15.69 13.40
C SER A 84 -0.40 15.71 14.57
N PHE A 85 -0.05 14.55 15.10
CA PHE A 85 0.92 14.42 16.18
C PHE A 85 2.31 14.93 15.77
N GLN A 86 2.81 14.56 14.60
CA GLN A 86 4.09 15.05 14.09
C GLN A 86 4.09 16.57 13.91
N LYS A 87 3.03 17.13 13.34
CA LYS A 87 2.88 18.58 13.18
C LYS A 87 2.83 19.31 14.54
N SER A 88 2.24 18.70 15.55
CA SER A 88 2.18 19.29 16.91
C SER A 88 3.55 19.40 17.56
N LEU A 89 4.44 18.43 17.31
CA LEU A 89 5.81 18.45 17.84
C LEU A 89 6.66 19.59 17.27
N GLU A 90 6.29 20.12 16.11
CA GLU A 90 6.96 21.27 15.48
C GLU A 90 6.58 22.60 16.15
N THR A 91 5.49 22.66 16.91
CA THR A 91 4.90 23.87 17.47
C THR A 91 5.10 24.03 19.00
N SER A 92 6.11 23.48 19.61
CA SER A 92 6.55 23.58 21.03
C SER A 92 5.51 24.10 22.05
N ASN A 93 4.56 23.28 22.47
CA ASN A 93 3.75 23.50 23.66
C ASN A 93 3.93 22.30 24.62
N ILE A 94 4.89 22.38 25.53
CA ILE A 94 5.37 21.28 26.36
C ILE A 94 4.23 20.60 27.16
N LEU A 95 3.26 21.36 27.65
CA LEU A 95 2.14 20.80 28.45
C LEU A 95 1.17 19.98 27.61
N LEU A 96 0.87 20.44 26.39
CA LEU A 96 0.00 19.73 25.47
C LEU A 96 0.71 18.55 24.82
N ASP A 97 2.01 18.64 24.59
CA ASP A 97 2.82 17.57 24.05
C ASP A 97 2.85 16.35 24.96
N ASP A 98 2.98 16.55 26.29
CA ASP A 98 2.95 15.45 27.26
C ASP A 98 1.57 14.76 27.30
N LEU A 99 0.50 15.53 27.28
CA LEU A 99 -0.86 14.98 27.18
C LEU A 99 -1.08 14.23 25.86
N PHE A 100 -0.56 14.77 24.76
CA PHE A 100 -0.70 14.13 23.45
C PHE A 100 0.09 12.82 23.35
N LYS A 101 1.24 12.71 24.02
CA LYS A 101 1.98 11.44 24.14
C LYS A 101 1.17 10.35 24.86
N HIS A 102 0.40 10.69 25.88
CA HIS A 102 -0.52 9.72 26.53
C HIS A 102 -1.62 9.27 25.55
N VAL A 103 -2.09 10.17 24.70
CA VAL A 103 -3.05 9.81 23.64
C VAL A 103 -2.43 8.87 22.62
N VAL A 104 -1.14 9.01 22.30
CA VAL A 104 -0.41 8.06 21.41
C VAL A 104 -0.50 6.65 21.94
N ASP A 105 -0.30 6.40 23.21
CA ASP A 105 -0.39 5.06 23.80
C ASP A 105 -1.78 4.45 23.61
N LYS A 106 -2.83 5.27 23.75
CA LYS A 106 -4.21 4.85 23.47
C LYS A 106 -4.42 4.49 22.02
N VAL A 107 -3.92 5.30 21.11
CA VAL A 107 -3.98 5.06 19.66
C VAL A 107 -3.25 3.79 19.27
N GLU A 108 -2.05 3.56 19.80
CA GLU A 108 -1.30 2.32 19.56
C GLU A 108 -2.04 1.08 20.08
N GLY A 109 -2.68 1.19 21.23
CA GLY A 109 -3.54 0.13 21.76
C GLY A 109 -4.72 -0.20 20.83
N LEU A 110 -5.39 0.82 20.34
CA LEU A 110 -6.54 0.65 19.43
C LEU A 110 -6.15 0.12 18.05
N TYR A 111 -5.07 0.63 17.48
CA TYR A 111 -4.67 0.29 16.13
C TYR A 111 -3.74 -0.92 16.06
N THR A 112 -2.55 -0.81 16.66
CA THR A 112 -1.49 -1.83 16.51
C THR A 112 -1.86 -3.12 17.24
N HIS A 113 -2.35 -3.02 18.48
CA HIS A 113 -2.63 -4.20 19.30
C HIS A 113 -4.01 -4.78 19.03
N TRP A 114 -5.04 -3.94 18.91
CA TRP A 114 -6.39 -4.45 18.71
C TRP A 114 -6.73 -4.64 17.22
N PHE A 115 -6.74 -3.56 16.43
CA PHE A 115 -7.20 -3.62 15.04
C PHE A 115 -6.34 -4.51 14.16
N LEU A 116 -5.03 -4.26 14.09
CA LEU A 116 -4.12 -5.09 13.30
C LEU A 116 -4.03 -6.51 13.84
N GLY A 117 -4.08 -6.69 15.18
CA GLY A 117 -4.06 -7.99 15.80
C GLY A 117 -5.31 -8.81 15.50
N GLU A 118 -6.48 -8.32 15.85
CA GLU A 118 -7.75 -9.03 15.68
C GLU A 118 -8.14 -9.24 14.22
N LEU A 119 -8.10 -8.19 13.41
CA LEU A 119 -8.41 -8.29 11.98
C LEU A 119 -7.35 -9.13 11.25
N GLY A 120 -6.07 -8.91 11.55
CA GLY A 120 -4.98 -9.65 10.95
C GLY A 120 -5.03 -11.14 11.27
N ASN A 121 -5.40 -11.51 12.49
CA ASN A 121 -5.58 -12.91 12.87
C ASN A 121 -6.74 -13.55 12.10
N ASN A 122 -7.91 -12.92 12.08
CA ASN A 122 -9.05 -13.43 11.33
C ASN A 122 -8.74 -13.53 9.83
N TRP A 123 -8.12 -12.51 9.24
CA TRP A 123 -7.69 -12.53 7.84
C TRP A 123 -6.71 -13.67 7.54
N SER A 124 -5.65 -13.82 8.36
CA SER A 124 -4.65 -14.87 8.17
C SER A 124 -5.26 -16.27 8.23
N ASP A 125 -6.24 -16.49 9.11
CA ASP A 125 -6.92 -17.78 9.23
C ASP A 125 -7.78 -18.10 8.01
N VAL A 126 -8.60 -17.15 7.55
CA VAL A 126 -9.56 -17.41 6.47
C VAL A 126 -8.94 -17.41 5.08
N CYS A 127 -7.85 -16.68 4.85
CA CYS A 127 -7.19 -16.65 3.55
C CYS A 127 -6.13 -17.76 3.35
N ALA A 128 -5.76 -18.50 4.41
CA ALA A 128 -4.63 -19.42 4.40
C ALA A 128 -4.73 -20.48 3.29
N ASP A 129 -5.86 -21.16 3.16
CA ASP A 129 -6.03 -22.24 2.20
C ASP A 129 -6.05 -21.72 0.74
N GLU A 130 -6.75 -20.64 0.47
CA GLU A 130 -6.82 -20.04 -0.85
C GLU A 130 -5.45 -19.51 -1.30
N LEU A 131 -4.72 -18.82 -0.42
CA LEU A 131 -3.38 -18.32 -0.73
C LEU A 131 -2.37 -19.46 -0.89
N ALA A 132 -2.45 -20.51 -0.08
CA ALA A 132 -1.57 -21.67 -0.23
C ALA A 132 -1.81 -22.41 -1.54
N THR A 133 -3.07 -22.56 -1.95
CA THR A 133 -3.47 -23.33 -3.12
C THR A 133 -3.35 -22.54 -4.42
N TYR A 134 -3.80 -21.30 -4.43
CA TYR A 134 -3.94 -20.47 -5.63
C TYR A 134 -3.04 -19.23 -5.63
N GLY A 135 -2.53 -18.80 -4.49
CA GLY A 135 -1.89 -17.49 -4.32
C GLY A 135 -2.87 -16.32 -4.46
N LYS A 136 -4.17 -16.61 -4.46
CA LYS A 136 -5.24 -15.67 -4.78
C LYS A 136 -6.43 -15.89 -3.86
N VAL A 137 -7.07 -14.78 -3.46
CA VAL A 137 -8.42 -14.82 -2.91
C VAL A 137 -9.39 -14.99 -4.08
N LEU A 138 -10.18 -16.05 -4.05
CA LEU A 138 -11.12 -16.34 -5.13
C LEU A 138 -12.20 -15.26 -5.23
N GLU A 139 -12.65 -15.00 -6.44
CA GLU A 139 -13.66 -13.99 -6.77
C GLU A 139 -13.24 -12.52 -6.51
N VAL A 140 -11.98 -12.27 -6.20
CA VAL A 140 -11.41 -10.92 -6.10
C VAL A 140 -10.62 -10.62 -7.39
N PRO A 141 -10.80 -9.43 -8.01
CA PRO A 141 -9.98 -9.04 -9.15
C PRO A 141 -8.49 -9.09 -8.83
N GLN A 142 -7.67 -9.53 -9.78
CA GLN A 142 -6.24 -9.71 -9.60
C GLN A 142 -5.44 -8.61 -10.31
N GLN A 143 -4.41 -8.10 -9.67
CA GLN A 143 -3.52 -7.09 -10.23
C GLN A 143 -2.86 -7.57 -11.54
N GLU A 144 -2.50 -8.84 -11.65
CA GLU A 144 -1.89 -9.39 -12.85
C GLU A 144 -2.81 -9.39 -14.09
N ASP A 145 -4.12 -9.19 -13.90
CA ASP A 145 -5.11 -9.05 -14.95
C ASP A 145 -5.43 -7.59 -15.32
N PHE A 146 -4.75 -6.63 -14.68
CA PHE A 146 -5.05 -5.20 -14.79
C PHE A 146 -5.04 -4.71 -16.25
N TYR A 147 -3.96 -4.94 -16.99
CA TYR A 147 -3.85 -4.45 -18.36
C TYR A 147 -4.93 -5.08 -19.26
N ARG A 148 -5.09 -6.39 -19.18
CA ARG A 148 -6.07 -7.13 -19.97
C ARG A 148 -7.51 -6.73 -19.68
N SER A 149 -7.85 -6.54 -18.40
CA SER A 149 -9.22 -6.23 -17.99
C SER A 149 -9.59 -4.75 -18.09
N ARG A 150 -8.63 -3.84 -17.94
CA ARG A 150 -8.89 -2.40 -17.82
C ARG A 150 -8.43 -1.58 -19.02
N ILE A 151 -7.39 -1.99 -19.72
CA ILE A 151 -6.76 -1.20 -20.77
C ILE A 151 -7.03 -1.81 -22.14
N GLN A 152 -6.79 -3.08 -22.30
CA GLN A 152 -6.98 -3.79 -23.58
C GLN A 152 -8.43 -3.75 -24.07
N THR A 153 -9.39 -3.63 -23.16
CA THR A 153 -10.83 -3.53 -23.47
C THR A 153 -11.32 -2.10 -23.68
N SER A 154 -10.44 -1.10 -23.56
CA SER A 154 -10.83 0.30 -23.72
C SER A 154 -10.77 0.73 -25.18
N ASP A 155 -11.87 1.34 -25.66
CA ASP A 155 -11.95 1.92 -26.99
C ASP A 155 -11.45 3.38 -27.04
N THR A 156 -11.02 3.92 -25.91
CA THR A 156 -10.58 5.30 -25.77
C THR A 156 -9.18 5.39 -25.21
N LYS A 157 -8.50 6.52 -25.48
CA LYS A 157 -7.20 6.82 -24.87
C LYS A 157 -7.25 6.73 -23.34
N VAL A 158 -6.31 6.01 -22.73
CA VAL A 158 -6.23 5.75 -21.31
C VAL A 158 -4.93 6.31 -20.73
N PHE A 159 -5.04 7.09 -19.68
CA PHE A 159 -3.92 7.48 -18.83
C PHE A 159 -3.95 6.62 -17.57
N VAL A 160 -2.83 5.99 -17.26
CA VAL A 160 -2.66 5.15 -16.08
C VAL A 160 -1.62 5.79 -15.18
N ILE A 161 -2.01 6.19 -13.99
CA ILE A 161 -1.09 6.69 -12.96
C ILE A 161 -0.84 5.56 -11.98
N ILE A 162 0.43 5.21 -11.77
CA ILE A 162 0.84 4.21 -10.80
C ILE A 162 1.66 4.91 -9.72
N SER A 163 1.10 4.99 -8.51
CA SER A 163 1.78 5.56 -7.35
C SER A 163 2.34 4.45 -6.47
N ASP A 164 3.66 4.39 -6.36
CA ASP A 164 4.38 3.38 -5.59
C ASP A 164 3.99 3.42 -4.11
N ALA A 165 3.61 2.28 -3.57
CA ALA A 165 3.17 2.08 -2.19
C ALA A 165 1.90 2.84 -1.78
N MET A 166 1.10 3.35 -2.72
CA MET A 166 -0.17 4.00 -2.37
C MET A 166 -1.21 2.96 -1.96
N ARG A 167 -1.45 2.84 -0.65
CA ARG A 167 -2.45 1.90 -0.14
C ARG A 167 -3.89 2.39 -0.37
N TYR A 168 -4.82 1.46 -0.25
CA TYR A 168 -6.23 1.67 -0.56
C TYR A 168 -6.83 2.88 0.16
N GLU A 169 -6.57 3.08 1.46
CA GLU A 169 -7.14 4.18 2.24
C GLU A 169 -6.67 5.57 1.75
N VAL A 170 -5.43 5.68 1.29
CA VAL A 170 -4.89 6.93 0.71
C VAL A 170 -5.62 7.25 -0.60
N ALA A 171 -5.80 6.24 -1.43
CA ALA A 171 -6.54 6.36 -2.67
C ALA A 171 -8.02 6.71 -2.44
N ALA A 172 -8.65 6.12 -1.42
CA ALA A 172 -10.03 6.45 -1.05
C ALA A 172 -10.18 7.92 -0.64
N THR A 173 -9.25 8.44 0.15
CA THR A 173 -9.18 9.88 0.50
C THR A 173 -9.07 10.75 -0.76
N MET A 174 -8.17 10.39 -1.67
CA MET A 174 -7.97 11.13 -2.92
C MET A 174 -9.19 11.07 -3.84
N ALA A 175 -9.81 9.90 -3.99
CA ALA A 175 -11.00 9.72 -4.81
C ALA A 175 -12.16 10.61 -4.34
N ASP A 176 -12.38 10.69 -3.03
CA ASP A 176 -13.38 11.56 -2.44
C ASP A 176 -13.10 13.04 -2.72
N GLN A 177 -11.85 13.47 -2.61
CA GLN A 177 -11.45 14.84 -2.95
C GLN A 177 -11.63 15.14 -4.44
N LEU A 178 -11.20 14.25 -5.32
CA LEU A 178 -11.40 14.40 -6.77
C LEU A 178 -12.88 14.52 -7.14
N GLN A 179 -13.73 13.69 -6.54
CA GLN A 179 -15.19 13.75 -6.79
C GLN A 179 -15.80 15.07 -6.36
N ARG A 180 -15.35 15.67 -5.25
CA ARG A 180 -15.87 16.94 -4.72
C ARG A 180 -15.27 18.17 -5.39
N GLU A 181 -14.01 18.11 -5.81
CA GLU A 181 -13.24 19.27 -6.26
C GLU A 181 -13.22 19.44 -7.79
N THR A 182 -13.63 18.42 -8.54
CA THR A 182 -13.54 18.44 -10.02
C THR A 182 -14.87 18.08 -10.68
N GLN A 183 -15.01 18.51 -11.91
CA GLN A 183 -16.17 18.16 -12.75
C GLN A 183 -15.93 16.78 -13.38
N SER A 184 -16.22 15.75 -12.62
CA SER A 184 -15.89 14.39 -12.98
C SER A 184 -16.85 13.37 -12.39
N LYS A 185 -16.78 12.16 -12.91
CA LYS A 185 -17.33 10.95 -12.29
C LYS A 185 -16.15 10.12 -11.79
N VAL A 186 -16.10 9.87 -10.50
CA VAL A 186 -15.04 9.12 -9.85
C VAL A 186 -15.63 7.88 -9.19
N SER A 187 -14.98 6.74 -9.39
CA SER A 187 -15.26 5.51 -8.65
C SER A 187 -13.97 4.89 -8.16
N ILE A 188 -14.04 4.15 -7.06
CA ILE A 188 -12.93 3.38 -6.53
C ILE A 188 -13.33 1.92 -6.41
N SER A 189 -12.44 1.04 -6.82
CA SER A 189 -12.51 -0.40 -6.63
C SER A 189 -11.17 -0.94 -6.16
N SER A 190 -11.08 -2.23 -5.94
CA SER A 190 -9.87 -2.87 -5.47
C SER A 190 -9.50 -4.06 -6.33
N MET A 191 -8.22 -4.42 -6.28
CA MET A 191 -7.68 -5.68 -6.79
C MET A 191 -6.66 -6.22 -5.81
N GLN A 192 -6.46 -7.53 -5.81
CA GLN A 192 -5.43 -8.15 -5.00
C GLN A 192 -4.08 -7.97 -5.67
N SER A 193 -3.09 -7.45 -4.93
CA SER A 193 -1.72 -7.39 -5.41
C SER A 193 -1.18 -8.81 -5.66
N ILE A 194 -0.27 -8.92 -6.63
CA ILE A 194 0.54 -10.12 -6.78
C ILE A 194 1.35 -10.37 -5.50
N PHE A 195 1.66 -11.63 -5.20
CA PHE A 195 2.57 -11.98 -4.10
C PHE A 195 3.97 -12.32 -4.65
N PRO A 196 5.05 -11.80 -4.06
CA PRO A 196 5.11 -10.81 -2.97
C PRO A 196 4.58 -9.42 -3.36
N SER A 197 3.97 -8.72 -2.39
CA SER A 197 3.46 -7.35 -2.59
C SER A 197 4.59 -6.31 -2.50
N THR A 198 5.47 -6.35 -3.50
CA THR A 198 6.65 -5.48 -3.62
C THR A 198 6.67 -4.78 -4.96
N THR A 199 7.45 -3.70 -5.06
CA THR A 199 7.59 -2.88 -6.27
C THR A 199 7.92 -3.71 -7.50
N LYS A 200 8.92 -4.58 -7.41
CA LYS A 200 9.39 -5.42 -8.51
C LYS A 200 8.27 -6.29 -9.11
N PHE A 201 7.50 -6.96 -8.26
CA PHE A 201 6.41 -7.83 -8.67
C PHE A 201 5.15 -7.07 -9.06
N GLY A 202 4.77 -6.06 -8.27
CA GLY A 202 3.59 -5.26 -8.53
C GLY A 202 3.69 -4.46 -9.82
N MET A 203 4.83 -3.87 -10.10
CA MET A 203 5.06 -3.13 -11.35
C MET A 203 5.03 -4.07 -12.57
N ALA A 204 5.58 -5.27 -12.45
CA ALA A 204 5.48 -6.28 -13.50
C ALA A 204 4.04 -6.73 -13.76
N ALA A 205 3.26 -6.94 -12.68
CA ALA A 205 1.88 -7.37 -12.77
C ALA A 205 0.98 -6.36 -13.51
N LEU A 206 1.27 -5.06 -13.41
CA LEU A 206 0.51 -3.98 -14.05
C LEU A 206 0.82 -3.79 -15.54
N LEU A 207 1.88 -4.42 -16.03
CA LEU A 207 2.26 -4.39 -17.44
C LEU A 207 1.50 -5.46 -18.25
N PRO A 208 1.36 -5.26 -19.59
CA PRO A 208 0.79 -6.30 -20.43
C PRO A 208 1.68 -7.54 -20.45
N HIS A 209 1.08 -8.72 -20.30
CA HIS A 209 1.75 -10.01 -20.34
C HIS A 209 0.74 -11.14 -20.51
N LYS A 210 1.17 -12.24 -21.09
CA LYS A 210 0.46 -13.52 -21.05
C LYS A 210 0.92 -14.33 -19.85
N GLU A 211 2.23 -14.29 -19.56
CA GLU A 211 2.87 -15.02 -18.48
C GLU A 211 3.94 -14.15 -17.79
N LEU A 212 3.96 -14.21 -16.46
CA LEU A 212 5.05 -13.69 -15.65
C LEU A 212 5.91 -14.86 -15.18
N ILE A 213 7.21 -14.79 -15.43
CA ILE A 213 8.20 -15.75 -14.95
C ILE A 213 9.30 -15.04 -14.18
N VAL A 214 10.05 -15.79 -13.37
CA VAL A 214 11.23 -15.29 -12.67
C VAL A 214 12.49 -16.01 -13.15
N GLU A 215 13.59 -15.26 -13.17
CA GLU A 215 14.93 -15.78 -13.33
C GLU A 215 15.80 -15.33 -12.19
N VAL A 216 16.72 -16.18 -11.75
CA VAL A 216 17.77 -15.80 -10.82
C VAL A 216 18.98 -15.33 -11.62
N ARG A 217 19.32 -14.04 -11.48
CA ARG A 217 20.53 -13.44 -12.07
C ARG A 217 21.35 -12.80 -10.97
N ASN A 218 22.60 -13.24 -10.80
CA ASN A 218 23.49 -12.71 -9.76
C ASN A 218 22.85 -12.74 -8.35
N ASP A 219 22.25 -13.87 -8.00
CA ASP A 219 21.54 -14.07 -6.71
C ASP A 219 20.30 -13.15 -6.48
N ILE A 220 19.79 -12.51 -7.53
CA ILE A 220 18.61 -11.64 -7.48
C ILE A 220 17.53 -12.22 -8.37
N LEU A 221 16.30 -12.31 -7.84
CA LEU A 221 15.12 -12.62 -8.64
C LEU A 221 14.78 -11.47 -9.58
N THR A 222 14.68 -11.77 -10.86
CA THR A 222 14.26 -10.85 -11.91
C THR A 222 12.92 -11.30 -12.48
N VAL A 223 11.96 -10.40 -12.60
CA VAL A 223 10.63 -10.71 -13.15
C VAL A 223 10.60 -10.37 -14.63
N LEU A 224 10.17 -11.34 -15.43
CA LEU A 224 10.02 -11.21 -16.87
C LEU A 224 8.54 -11.30 -17.27
N ALA A 225 8.11 -10.40 -18.16
CA ALA A 225 6.83 -10.44 -18.84
C ALA A 225 7.04 -11.00 -20.26
N ASP A 226 6.56 -12.20 -20.51
CA ASP A 226 6.74 -12.91 -21.79
C ASP A 226 8.22 -12.93 -22.24
N GLY A 227 9.14 -13.16 -21.29
CA GLY A 227 10.59 -13.18 -21.52
C GLY A 227 11.26 -11.81 -21.55
N GLN A 228 10.52 -10.70 -21.48
CA GLN A 228 11.04 -9.33 -21.46
C GLN A 228 11.21 -8.82 -20.02
N SER A 229 12.35 -8.19 -19.72
CA SER A 229 12.56 -7.53 -18.43
C SER A 229 11.48 -6.48 -18.11
N THR A 230 11.05 -6.45 -16.85
CA THR A 230 10.06 -5.50 -16.31
C THR A 230 10.70 -4.41 -15.45
N ALA A 231 12.03 -4.34 -15.39
CA ALA A 231 12.74 -3.26 -14.70
C ALA A 231 12.36 -1.89 -15.29
N SER A 232 12.48 -0.82 -14.51
CA SER A 232 11.95 0.51 -14.84
C SER A 232 12.35 1.00 -16.24
N THR A 233 13.58 0.74 -16.65
CA THR A 233 14.11 1.13 -17.97
C THR A 233 13.50 0.38 -19.14
N TYR A 234 12.85 -0.74 -18.91
CA TYR A 234 12.27 -1.61 -19.96
C TYR A 234 10.74 -1.53 -20.04
N ARG A 235 10.07 -0.86 -19.11
CA ARG A 235 8.60 -0.81 -19.04
C ARG A 235 7.97 -0.16 -20.28
N ASP A 236 8.58 0.88 -20.80
CA ASP A 236 8.17 1.51 -22.07
C ASP A 236 8.19 0.51 -23.24
N LYS A 237 9.24 -0.29 -23.33
CA LYS A 237 9.37 -1.33 -24.36
C LYS A 237 8.31 -2.42 -24.21
N VAL A 238 8.02 -2.85 -22.97
CA VAL A 238 6.98 -3.86 -22.72
C VAL A 238 5.62 -3.36 -23.17
N LEU A 239 5.26 -2.11 -22.83
CA LEU A 239 4.01 -1.48 -23.27
C LEU A 239 3.93 -1.43 -24.81
N LYS A 240 4.98 -0.98 -25.49
CA LYS A 240 5.04 -0.85 -26.95
C LYS A 240 4.99 -2.19 -27.69
N THR A 241 5.37 -3.27 -27.03
CA THR A 241 5.26 -4.62 -27.62
C THR A 241 3.80 -5.03 -27.78
N GLU A 242 2.93 -4.61 -26.86
CA GLU A 242 1.49 -4.88 -26.96
C GLU A 242 0.79 -3.85 -27.84
N ASP A 243 1.08 -2.56 -27.63
CA ASP A 243 0.54 -1.46 -28.40
C ASP A 243 1.65 -0.43 -28.68
N SER A 244 2.03 -0.26 -29.95
CA SER A 244 3.09 0.66 -30.36
C SER A 244 2.78 2.12 -30.03
N ALA A 245 1.51 2.49 -29.88
CA ALA A 245 1.04 3.81 -29.46
C ALA A 245 0.97 3.95 -27.93
N SER A 246 1.93 3.37 -27.22
CA SER A 246 2.06 3.43 -25.77
C SER A 246 3.32 4.14 -25.36
N VAL A 247 3.32 4.74 -24.17
CA VAL A 247 4.51 5.37 -23.56
C VAL A 247 4.49 5.21 -22.03
N ALA A 248 5.66 4.97 -21.46
CA ALA A 248 5.90 5.01 -20.01
C ALA A 248 6.68 6.28 -19.65
N LEU A 249 6.14 7.08 -18.75
CA LEU A 249 6.71 8.36 -18.30
C LEU A 249 6.87 8.35 -16.77
N LYS A 250 7.77 9.19 -16.27
CA LYS A 250 7.93 9.46 -14.85
C LYS A 250 7.28 10.79 -14.48
N TYR A 251 6.55 10.81 -13.38
CA TYR A 251 5.93 12.01 -12.84
C TYR A 251 6.94 13.18 -12.70
N ASN A 252 8.10 12.92 -12.11
CA ASN A 252 9.12 13.94 -11.90
C ASN A 252 9.62 14.57 -13.22
N ASP A 253 9.74 13.79 -14.28
CA ASP A 253 10.13 14.29 -15.61
C ASP A 253 9.03 15.18 -16.19
N ILE A 254 7.77 14.78 -16.09
CA ILE A 254 6.63 15.57 -16.56
C ILE A 254 6.58 16.94 -15.87
N ILE A 255 6.74 16.97 -14.55
CA ILE A 255 6.68 18.21 -13.76
C ILE A 255 7.84 19.14 -14.10
N ALA A 256 9.02 18.59 -14.37
CA ALA A 256 10.21 19.39 -14.74
C ALA A 256 10.14 19.99 -16.15
N MET A 257 9.31 19.43 -17.05
CA MET A 257 9.18 19.88 -18.44
C MET A 257 8.23 21.06 -18.59
N LYS A 258 8.45 21.87 -19.61
CA LYS A 258 7.49 22.87 -20.07
C LYS A 258 6.28 22.17 -20.74
N ARG A 259 5.16 22.87 -20.76
CA ARG A 259 3.91 22.34 -21.34
C ARG A 259 4.08 21.75 -22.75
N ALA A 260 4.76 22.47 -23.65
CA ALA A 260 4.95 22.00 -25.02
C ALA A 260 5.76 20.70 -25.11
N GLU A 261 6.79 20.58 -24.26
CA GLU A 261 7.66 19.40 -24.21
C GLU A 261 6.89 18.17 -23.72
N ARG A 262 6.18 18.30 -22.59
CA ARG A 262 5.41 17.19 -22.02
C ARG A 262 4.20 16.79 -22.88
N CYS A 263 3.54 17.74 -23.53
CA CYS A 263 2.47 17.43 -24.49
C CYS A 263 2.98 16.64 -25.71
N ALA A 264 4.20 16.92 -26.17
CA ALA A 264 4.81 16.21 -27.28
C ALA A 264 5.03 14.71 -26.98
N LEU A 265 5.32 14.35 -25.72
CA LEU A 265 5.53 12.96 -25.29
C LEU A 265 4.26 12.09 -25.38
N VAL A 266 3.09 12.69 -25.21
CA VAL A 266 1.79 11.95 -25.19
C VAL A 266 1.01 12.10 -26.48
N LYS A 267 1.50 12.89 -27.43
CA LYS A 267 0.84 13.10 -28.71
C LYS A 267 0.79 11.80 -29.53
N GLY A 268 -0.42 11.42 -29.94
CA GLY A 268 -0.62 10.20 -30.72
C GLY A 268 -0.50 8.91 -29.92
N MET A 269 -0.39 8.96 -28.61
CA MET A 269 -0.39 7.77 -27.74
C MET A 269 -1.82 7.39 -27.35
N ASP A 270 -2.12 6.10 -27.35
CA ASP A 270 -3.39 5.54 -26.91
C ASP A 270 -3.34 5.11 -25.45
N VAL A 271 -2.17 4.67 -24.99
CA VAL A 271 -1.92 4.27 -23.59
C VAL A 271 -0.72 5.02 -23.04
N VAL A 272 -0.93 5.72 -21.92
CA VAL A 272 0.13 6.48 -21.24
C VAL A 272 0.22 6.02 -19.78
N TYR A 273 1.34 5.39 -19.41
CA TYR A 273 1.66 5.06 -18.03
C TYR A 273 2.51 6.16 -17.42
N ILE A 274 2.14 6.62 -16.24
CA ILE A 274 2.89 7.64 -15.48
C ILE A 274 3.20 7.07 -14.10
N TYR A 275 4.49 6.93 -13.81
CA TYR A 275 5.00 6.39 -12.55
C TYR A 275 5.31 7.49 -11.55
N HIS A 276 4.81 7.31 -10.34
CA HIS A 276 4.93 8.23 -9.22
C HIS A 276 5.41 7.48 -7.98
N ASP A 277 6.39 8.01 -7.23
CA ASP A 277 7.11 7.28 -6.18
C ASP A 277 7.25 8.01 -4.84
N THR A 278 6.54 9.10 -4.64
CA THR A 278 6.70 9.99 -3.47
C THR A 278 6.57 9.27 -2.13
N ILE A 279 5.65 8.31 -1.99
CA ILE A 279 5.42 7.59 -0.73
C ILE A 279 6.58 6.62 -0.47
N ASP A 280 6.95 5.81 -1.45
CA ASP A 280 8.02 4.83 -1.29
C ASP A 280 9.37 5.52 -1.06
N GLU A 281 9.68 6.58 -1.80
CA GLU A 281 10.91 7.36 -1.63
C GLU A 281 11.04 7.94 -0.21
N ALA A 282 9.94 8.44 0.37
CA ALA A 282 9.94 8.95 1.74
C ALA A 282 10.27 7.88 2.78
N SER A 283 9.87 6.63 2.54
CA SER A 283 10.15 5.51 3.44
C SER A 283 11.64 5.20 3.56
N HIS A 284 12.41 5.49 2.54
CA HIS A 284 13.87 5.32 2.53
C HIS A 284 14.62 6.40 3.33
N THR A 285 14.01 7.54 3.56
CA THR A 285 14.60 8.63 4.35
C THR A 285 14.28 8.50 5.83
N SER A 286 13.03 8.23 6.17
CA SER A 286 12.57 8.06 7.55
C SER A 286 11.20 7.38 7.56
N ASP A 287 11.02 6.39 8.42
CA ASP A 287 9.70 5.77 8.63
C ASP A 287 8.64 6.80 9.05
N THR A 288 9.02 7.85 9.79
CA THR A 288 8.10 8.89 10.25
C THR A 288 7.65 9.85 9.15
N ALA A 289 8.37 9.92 8.03
CA ALA A 289 8.03 10.80 6.90
C ALA A 289 6.90 10.26 6.01
N VAL A 290 6.53 8.99 6.15
CA VAL A 290 5.61 8.31 5.25
C VAL A 290 4.22 8.94 5.23
N PHE A 291 3.68 9.31 6.38
CA PHE A 291 2.32 9.87 6.45
C PHE A 291 2.23 11.28 5.88
N ALA A 292 3.25 12.11 6.09
CA ALA A 292 3.34 13.40 5.41
C ALA A 292 3.51 13.22 3.88
N ALA A 293 4.24 12.19 3.46
CA ALA A 293 4.39 11.86 2.05
C ALA A 293 3.07 11.37 1.41
N CYS A 294 2.19 10.70 2.16
CA CYS A 294 0.86 10.34 1.68
C CYS A 294 0.02 11.59 1.33
N ASP A 295 0.02 12.60 2.19
CA ASP A 295 -0.66 13.87 1.91
C ASP A 295 -0.05 14.60 0.72
N LYS A 296 1.27 14.65 0.64
CA LYS A 296 2.00 15.21 -0.51
C LYS A 296 1.65 14.48 -1.80
N ALA A 297 1.60 13.15 -1.77
CA ALA A 297 1.23 12.32 -2.91
C ALA A 297 -0.18 12.63 -3.41
N ILE A 298 -1.15 12.77 -2.51
CA ILE A 298 -2.53 13.14 -2.88
C ILE A 298 -2.53 14.48 -3.64
N SER A 299 -1.84 15.50 -3.13
CA SER A 299 -1.74 16.79 -3.79
C SER A 299 -1.07 16.71 -5.16
N GLU A 300 0.03 15.97 -5.27
CA GLU A 300 0.76 15.78 -6.52
C GLU A 300 -0.09 15.04 -7.56
N LEU A 301 -0.78 13.99 -7.14
CA LEU A 301 -1.63 13.19 -8.04
C LEU A 301 -2.86 13.96 -8.52
N LYS A 302 -3.49 14.77 -7.67
CA LYS A 302 -4.55 15.70 -8.09
C LYS A 302 -4.04 16.72 -9.11
N ASN A 303 -2.83 17.26 -8.91
CA ASN A 303 -2.20 18.14 -9.90
C ASN A 303 -1.90 17.42 -11.22
N LEU A 304 -1.46 16.17 -11.18
CA LEU A 304 -1.24 15.37 -12.37
C LEU A 304 -2.54 15.10 -13.14
N VAL A 305 -3.63 14.81 -12.46
CA VAL A 305 -4.97 14.70 -13.06
C VAL A 305 -5.35 15.99 -13.77
N ARG A 306 -5.11 17.15 -13.14
CA ARG A 306 -5.33 18.47 -13.76
C ARG A 306 -4.51 18.68 -15.03
N ILE A 307 -3.24 18.28 -15.02
CA ILE A 307 -2.37 18.33 -16.19
C ILE A 307 -2.90 17.45 -17.32
N ILE A 308 -3.28 16.21 -17.00
CA ILE A 308 -3.82 15.28 -17.98
C ILE A 308 -5.09 15.82 -18.64
N VAL A 309 -6.00 16.36 -17.86
CA VAL A 309 -7.26 16.92 -18.37
C VAL A 309 -7.02 18.19 -19.18
N ASN A 310 -6.28 19.16 -18.62
CA ASN A 310 -6.20 20.50 -19.19
C ASN A 310 -5.12 20.65 -20.28
N GLU A 311 -4.07 19.82 -20.23
CA GLU A 311 -2.95 19.95 -21.16
C GLU A 311 -2.87 18.79 -22.15
N PHE A 312 -3.12 17.56 -21.70
CA PHE A 312 -3.09 16.39 -22.56
C PHE A 312 -4.44 16.06 -23.21
N GLY A 313 -5.50 16.73 -22.78
CA GLY A 313 -6.87 16.49 -23.27
C GLY A 313 -7.41 15.11 -22.87
N GLY A 314 -6.85 14.46 -21.85
CA GLY A 314 -7.28 13.18 -21.36
C GLY A 314 -8.61 13.27 -20.58
N THR A 315 -9.47 12.31 -20.79
CA THR A 315 -10.77 12.24 -20.11
C THR A 315 -10.96 10.94 -19.33
N ASN A 316 -10.14 9.94 -19.62
CA ASN A 316 -10.19 8.62 -19.00
C ASN A 316 -8.88 8.33 -18.29
N ILE A 317 -8.90 8.34 -16.95
CA ILE A 317 -7.72 8.19 -16.10
C ILE A 317 -7.97 7.06 -15.12
N LEU A 318 -7.02 6.12 -15.06
CA LEU A 318 -6.95 5.08 -14.04
C LEU A 318 -5.81 5.44 -13.07
N ILE A 319 -6.06 5.37 -11.77
CA ILE A 319 -5.04 5.60 -10.75
C ILE A 319 -4.95 4.35 -9.88
N THR A 320 -3.77 3.77 -9.78
CA THR A 320 -3.54 2.54 -9.06
C THR A 320 -2.18 2.55 -8.35
N ALA A 321 -1.83 1.46 -7.73
CA ALA A 321 -0.57 1.24 -7.04
C ALA A 321 -0.03 -0.18 -7.34
N ASP A 322 1.25 -0.38 -7.10
CA ASP A 322 1.91 -1.67 -7.19
C ASP A 322 1.68 -2.54 -5.95
N HIS A 323 1.61 -1.94 -4.76
CA HIS A 323 1.31 -2.55 -3.48
C HIS A 323 0.88 -1.49 -2.46
N GLY A 324 0.37 -1.94 -1.31
CA GLY A 324 0.21 -1.10 -0.14
C GLY A 324 1.38 -1.25 0.85
N PHE A 325 1.15 -0.96 2.13
CA PHE A 325 2.14 -1.11 3.19
C PHE A 325 1.50 -1.30 4.57
N LEU A 326 2.27 -1.88 5.47
CA LEU A 326 2.01 -1.85 6.91
C LEU A 326 2.87 -0.76 7.56
N TYR A 327 2.29 0.00 8.46
CA TYR A 327 3.01 0.96 9.28
C TYR A 327 2.57 0.88 10.73
N THR A 328 3.53 0.80 11.63
CA THR A 328 3.32 0.87 13.07
C THR A 328 4.32 1.86 13.66
N TYR A 329 3.82 2.83 14.44
CA TYR A 329 4.65 3.89 15.01
C TYR A 329 5.54 3.40 16.14
N SER A 330 5.00 2.56 17.03
CA SER A 330 5.74 2.06 18.18
C SER A 330 6.87 1.12 17.78
N PRO A 331 7.99 1.11 18.52
CA PRO A 331 9.04 0.12 18.33
C PRO A 331 8.50 -1.31 18.41
N LEU A 332 8.95 -2.17 17.50
CA LEU A 332 8.54 -3.57 17.48
C LEU A 332 9.18 -4.34 18.64
N LYS A 333 8.36 -5.13 19.31
CA LYS A 333 8.80 -6.06 20.34
C LYS A 333 9.33 -7.36 19.70
N GLU A 334 10.00 -8.18 20.49
CA GLU A 334 10.49 -9.48 19.99
C GLU A 334 9.37 -10.43 19.59
N GLU A 335 8.20 -10.35 20.24
CA GLU A 335 7.00 -11.12 19.91
C GLU A 335 6.40 -10.75 18.53
N ASP A 336 6.72 -9.56 18.00
CA ASP A 336 6.27 -9.08 16.69
C ASP A 336 7.20 -9.52 15.56
N LYS A 337 8.19 -10.34 15.85
CA LYS A 337 9.25 -10.76 14.92
C LYS A 337 9.42 -12.27 14.91
N VAL A 338 9.74 -12.81 13.74
CA VAL A 338 10.15 -14.21 13.57
C VAL A 338 11.59 -14.29 13.08
N ASP A 339 12.30 -15.32 13.56
CA ASP A 339 13.66 -15.61 13.14
C ASP A 339 13.71 -16.25 11.74
N LYS A 340 14.86 -16.18 11.11
CA LYS A 340 15.15 -16.79 9.81
C LYS A 340 15.56 -18.27 9.93
N ARG A 341 14.95 -19.02 10.84
CA ARG A 341 15.21 -20.45 10.96
C ARG A 341 14.76 -21.18 9.71
N GLY A 342 15.60 -22.04 9.18
CA GLY A 342 15.33 -22.77 7.95
C GLY A 342 15.56 -22.00 6.65
N PHE A 343 15.98 -20.72 6.70
CA PHE A 343 16.31 -19.94 5.51
C PHE A 343 17.69 -20.27 4.95
N PHE A 344 18.61 -20.71 5.83
CA PHE A 344 19.98 -21.06 5.50
C PHE A 344 20.27 -22.45 6.03
N ASP A 345 21.00 -23.28 5.26
CA ASP A 345 21.49 -24.55 5.74
C ASP A 345 22.52 -24.32 6.83
N VAL A 346 22.28 -24.91 7.98
CA VAL A 346 23.33 -25.26 8.92
C VAL A 346 23.72 -26.70 8.58
N ASP A 347 24.62 -26.87 7.65
CA ASP A 347 25.11 -28.19 7.33
C ASP A 347 25.99 -28.71 8.45
N VAL A 348 25.53 -29.67 9.22
CA VAL A 348 26.19 -30.26 10.36
C VAL A 348 26.83 -31.63 10.00
N THR A 349 26.67 -32.11 8.78
CA THR A 349 26.94 -33.51 8.48
C THR A 349 27.89 -33.82 7.33
N ASN A 350 28.75 -32.91 6.90
CA ASN A 350 29.76 -33.31 5.95
C ASN A 350 31.17 -33.04 6.49
N THR A 351 31.88 -34.11 6.78
CA THR A 351 33.24 -34.14 7.30
C THR A 351 34.31 -33.76 6.26
N ASP A 352 33.93 -33.22 5.12
CA ASP A 352 34.85 -32.79 4.06
C ASP A 352 35.00 -31.27 4.10
N ILE A 353 36.09 -30.84 4.73
CA ILE A 353 36.42 -29.44 5.08
C ILE A 353 36.69 -28.55 3.86
N THR A 354 36.66 -29.06 2.65
CA THR A 354 37.14 -28.35 1.45
C THR A 354 36.02 -27.83 0.51
N LYS A 355 34.75 -28.14 0.73
CA LYS A 355 33.63 -27.61 -0.03
C LYS A 355 32.46 -27.29 0.88
N LYS A 356 32.49 -26.14 1.52
CA LYS A 356 31.28 -25.50 2.06
C LYS A 356 30.53 -24.86 0.92
N GLU A 357 29.86 -25.60 0.10
CA GLU A 357 28.71 -25.13 -0.66
C GLU A 357 27.53 -25.11 0.31
N SER A 358 27.32 -23.97 0.97
CA SER A 358 26.05 -23.74 1.66
C SER A 358 24.96 -23.70 0.62
N ILE A 359 24.16 -24.76 0.53
CA ILE A 359 22.95 -24.76 -0.31
C ILE A 359 22.03 -23.69 0.24
N LYS A 360 21.88 -22.62 -0.52
CA LYS A 360 21.04 -21.48 -0.17
C LYS A 360 19.58 -21.92 -0.28
N ARG A 361 18.91 -22.16 0.85
CA ARG A 361 17.50 -22.58 0.88
C ARG A 361 16.57 -21.45 0.52
N CYS A 362 16.87 -20.23 0.96
CA CYS A 362 16.12 -19.03 0.65
C CYS A 362 16.72 -18.31 -0.56
N VAL A 363 15.91 -18.08 -1.59
CA VAL A 363 16.32 -17.39 -2.81
C VAL A 363 16.27 -15.88 -2.64
N GLU A 364 15.20 -15.38 -2.05
CA GLU A 364 14.99 -13.97 -1.75
C GLU A 364 14.05 -13.84 -0.54
N TYR A 365 14.30 -12.87 0.31
CA TYR A 365 13.39 -12.56 1.42
C TYR A 365 13.40 -11.07 1.73
N GLY A 366 12.30 -10.61 2.30
CA GLY A 366 12.14 -9.29 2.89
C GLY A 366 11.61 -9.41 4.31
N ARG A 367 11.12 -8.33 4.86
CA ARG A 367 10.55 -8.32 6.22
C ARG A 367 9.17 -8.97 6.30
N ARG A 368 8.51 -9.16 5.16
CA ARG A 368 7.15 -9.66 5.07
C ARG A 368 6.95 -10.83 4.12
N TYR A 369 8.00 -11.36 3.53
CA TYR A 369 7.92 -12.49 2.63
C TYR A 369 9.23 -13.27 2.55
N ALA A 370 9.15 -14.51 2.10
CA ALA A 370 10.30 -15.32 1.74
C ALA A 370 9.98 -16.18 0.52
N ILE A 371 10.93 -16.24 -0.42
CA ILE A 371 10.89 -17.14 -1.57
C ILE A 371 11.96 -18.20 -1.35
N MET A 372 11.53 -19.45 -1.25
CA MET A 372 12.37 -20.59 -0.91
C MET A 372 12.56 -21.49 -2.13
N GLN A 373 13.63 -22.27 -2.13
CA GLN A 373 13.76 -23.42 -3.03
C GLN A 373 12.59 -24.37 -2.81
N LYS A 374 12.13 -25.02 -3.86
CA LYS A 374 10.99 -25.93 -3.82
C LYS A 374 11.17 -27.00 -2.75
N GLY A 375 10.13 -27.22 -1.96
CA GLY A 375 10.10 -28.24 -0.93
C GLY A 375 10.75 -27.81 0.41
N VAL A 376 11.29 -26.60 0.49
CA VAL A 376 11.83 -26.05 1.75
C VAL A 376 10.74 -25.24 2.42
N GLN A 377 10.37 -25.61 3.66
CA GLN A 377 9.39 -24.89 4.45
C GLN A 377 10.07 -24.25 5.66
N PRO A 378 10.13 -22.90 5.75
CA PRO A 378 10.66 -22.21 6.90
C PRO A 378 9.70 -22.30 8.09
N ASP A 379 10.24 -22.22 9.31
CA ASP A 379 9.45 -22.19 10.53
C ASP A 379 8.63 -20.88 10.62
N TYR A 380 7.44 -20.96 11.22
CA TYR A 380 6.57 -19.82 11.56
C TYR A 380 6.06 -18.95 10.40
N LEU A 381 6.21 -19.40 9.16
CA LEU A 381 5.64 -18.75 7.99
C LEU A 381 4.55 -19.60 7.35
N MET A 382 3.53 -18.94 6.81
CA MET A 382 2.47 -19.63 6.10
C MET A 382 2.76 -19.68 4.59
N PRO A 383 2.42 -20.79 3.92
CA PRO A 383 2.66 -20.91 2.48
C PRO A 383 1.72 -19.98 1.69
N VAL A 384 2.29 -19.34 0.67
CA VAL A 384 1.56 -18.56 -0.34
C VAL A 384 2.08 -18.98 -1.70
N LYS A 385 1.21 -19.49 -2.57
CA LYS A 385 1.63 -19.93 -3.90
C LYS A 385 2.29 -18.76 -4.66
N PHE A 386 3.49 -19.02 -5.12
CA PHE A 386 4.31 -18.04 -5.81
C PHE A 386 4.20 -18.22 -7.32
N LEU A 387 3.69 -17.23 -8.04
CA LEU A 387 3.47 -17.19 -9.49
C LEU A 387 2.88 -18.49 -10.09
N GLY A 388 1.72 -18.42 -10.69
CA GLY A 388 0.93 -19.58 -11.09
C GLY A 388 1.62 -20.62 -11.99
N GLY A 389 2.52 -20.20 -12.87
CA GLY A 389 3.32 -21.08 -13.74
C GLY A 389 4.67 -21.51 -13.16
N ASN A 390 5.05 -21.00 -11.99
CA ASN A 390 6.34 -21.31 -11.38
C ASN A 390 6.32 -22.68 -10.67
N THR A 391 7.29 -23.51 -10.94
CA THR A 391 7.49 -24.84 -10.34
C THR A 391 8.79 -24.97 -9.55
N GLU A 392 9.63 -23.94 -9.53
CA GLU A 392 10.97 -23.99 -8.93
C GLU A 392 11.05 -23.45 -7.52
N PHE A 393 10.13 -22.54 -7.16
CA PHE A 393 10.18 -21.82 -5.88
C PHE A 393 8.84 -21.87 -5.16
N ASP A 394 8.92 -21.87 -3.83
CA ASP A 394 7.77 -21.78 -2.95
C ASP A 394 7.76 -20.44 -2.21
N GLY A 395 6.59 -19.82 -2.08
CA GLY A 395 6.42 -18.56 -1.39
C GLY A 395 5.88 -18.73 0.03
N PHE A 396 6.32 -17.86 0.93
CA PHE A 396 5.90 -17.84 2.34
C PHE A 396 5.77 -16.42 2.85
N ALA A 397 4.84 -16.22 3.78
CA ALA A 397 4.63 -14.94 4.45
C ALA A 397 4.36 -15.13 5.94
N PRO A 398 4.80 -14.22 6.80
CA PRO A 398 4.38 -14.21 8.19
C PRO A 398 2.88 -13.86 8.30
N ARG A 399 2.28 -14.33 9.37
CA ARG A 399 0.88 -14.04 9.72
C ARG A 399 0.74 -12.60 10.23
N GLU A 400 -0.47 -12.07 10.20
CA GLU A 400 -0.84 -10.80 10.81
C GLU A 400 0.11 -9.66 10.39
N SER A 401 0.65 -8.93 11.35
CA SER A 401 1.62 -7.86 11.16
C SER A 401 3.06 -8.24 11.57
N ILE A 402 3.34 -9.52 11.74
CA ILE A 402 4.65 -10.03 12.14
C ILE A 402 5.71 -9.74 11.08
N ARG A 403 6.93 -9.36 11.51
CA ARG A 403 8.07 -9.10 10.63
C ARG A 403 9.11 -10.21 10.73
N ILE A 404 9.74 -10.52 9.61
CA ILE A 404 10.94 -11.36 9.57
C ILE A 404 12.12 -10.52 10.03
N LYS A 405 12.93 -11.01 10.98
CA LYS A 405 14.11 -10.30 11.47
C LYS A 405 15.12 -10.07 10.37
N MET A 406 15.53 -8.83 10.22
CA MET A 406 16.60 -8.41 9.32
C MET A 406 17.49 -7.40 10.02
N ASN A 407 18.75 -7.34 9.63
CA ASN A 407 19.68 -6.32 10.12
C ASN A 407 19.29 -4.94 9.58
N GLY A 408 19.50 -3.91 10.39
CA GLY A 408 19.22 -2.52 10.02
C GLY A 408 17.90 -1.99 10.57
N GLY A 409 17.63 -0.70 10.33
CA GLY A 409 16.38 0.00 10.68
C GLY A 409 15.24 -0.30 9.70
N GLY A 410 14.15 0.49 9.78
CA GLY A 410 13.05 0.41 8.80
C GLY A 410 12.08 -0.76 9.03
N MET A 411 11.87 -1.17 10.29
CA MET A 411 10.91 -2.22 10.63
C MET A 411 9.47 -1.71 10.79
N ASN A 412 9.28 -0.40 10.87
CA ASN A 412 7.98 0.23 11.08
C ASN A 412 7.16 0.30 9.78
N PHE A 413 7.79 0.70 8.68
CA PHE A 413 7.20 0.67 7.34
C PHE A 413 7.65 -0.57 6.59
N VAL A 414 6.72 -1.45 6.27
CA VAL A 414 7.02 -2.71 5.59
C VAL A 414 5.96 -3.06 4.56
N HIS A 415 6.37 -3.81 3.55
CA HIS A 415 5.49 -4.40 2.54
C HIS A 415 6.08 -5.70 1.99
N GLY A 416 5.32 -6.41 1.19
CA GLY A 416 5.73 -7.68 0.60
C GLY A 416 4.88 -8.87 1.03
N GLY A 417 4.11 -8.73 2.12
CA GLY A 417 3.30 -9.79 2.70
C GLY A 417 1.85 -9.80 2.23
N ILE A 418 1.01 -10.37 3.07
CA ILE A 418 -0.38 -10.73 2.75
C ILE A 418 -1.43 -9.97 3.55
N SER A 419 -1.03 -9.01 4.40
CA SER A 419 -2.02 -8.21 5.13
C SER A 419 -2.94 -7.45 4.16
N LEU A 420 -4.13 -7.13 4.60
CA LEU A 420 -5.08 -6.33 3.82
C LEU A 420 -4.46 -4.99 3.41
N GLN A 421 -3.70 -4.36 4.31
CA GLN A 421 -3.01 -3.09 4.05
C GLN A 421 -1.96 -3.18 2.94
N GLU A 422 -1.34 -4.35 2.75
CA GLU A 422 -0.34 -4.62 1.72
C GLU A 422 -0.98 -5.06 0.39
N MET A 423 -2.00 -5.93 0.44
CA MET A 423 -2.55 -6.63 -0.72
C MET A 423 -3.75 -5.95 -1.36
N VAL A 424 -4.49 -5.12 -0.65
CA VAL A 424 -5.65 -4.42 -1.23
C VAL A 424 -5.17 -3.21 -2.00
N VAL A 425 -5.01 -3.39 -3.30
CA VAL A 425 -4.55 -2.34 -4.21
C VAL A 425 -5.75 -1.56 -4.75
N PRO A 426 -5.72 -0.21 -4.72
CA PRO A 426 -6.80 0.61 -5.23
C PRO A 426 -6.80 0.67 -6.76
N VAL A 427 -7.98 0.83 -7.33
CA VAL A 427 -8.18 1.28 -8.71
C VAL A 427 -9.19 2.40 -8.72
N ILE A 428 -8.74 3.62 -8.97
CA ILE A 428 -9.61 4.78 -9.17
C ILE A 428 -9.88 4.91 -10.66
N GLU A 429 -11.16 4.97 -11.04
CA GLU A 429 -11.59 5.36 -12.37
C GLU A 429 -12.06 6.81 -12.33
N TYR A 430 -11.40 7.66 -13.09
CA TYR A 430 -11.70 9.08 -13.20
C TYR A 430 -12.11 9.40 -14.62
N HIS A 431 -13.35 9.91 -14.78
CA HIS A 431 -13.87 10.37 -16.05
C HIS A 431 -14.19 11.86 -15.96
N TYR A 432 -13.47 12.66 -16.73
CA TYR A 432 -13.76 14.08 -16.84
C TYR A 432 -15.05 14.30 -17.64
N LEU A 433 -15.98 15.07 -17.06
CA LEU A 433 -17.25 15.42 -17.70
C LEU A 433 -17.06 16.71 -18.50
N ARG A 434 -16.98 16.58 -19.83
CA ARG A 434 -17.00 17.76 -20.71
C ARG A 434 -18.36 18.38 -20.67
N ASN A 435 -18.45 19.70 -20.55
CA ASN A 435 -19.70 20.40 -20.83
C ASN A 435 -20.00 20.24 -22.33
N ASP A 436 -21.09 19.58 -22.68
CA ASP A 436 -21.64 19.68 -24.03
C ASP A 436 -22.08 21.12 -24.20
N SER A 437 -21.26 21.91 -24.90
CA SER A 437 -21.53 23.30 -25.27
C SER A 437 -22.37 23.35 -26.53
#